data_3c8bf96e9fef3b5321b435fc03c3d1a3
#
_entry.id   3c8bf96e9fef3b5321b435fc03c3d1a3
#
_cell.length_a   1.000
_cell.length_b   1.000
_cell.length_c   1.000
_cell.angle_alpha   90.00
_cell.angle_beta   90.00
_cell.angle_gamma   90.00
#
_symmetry.space_group_name_H-M   'P 1'
#
loop_
_entity.id
_entity.type
_entity.pdbx_description
1 polymer ?
#
loop_
_entity_poly.entity_id
_entity_poly.type
_entity_poly.pdbx_seq_one_letter_code
_entity_poly.pdbx_strand_id
1 'polypeptide(L)'
;MTTRLWVLFALFNNTGANNAAFGAAAGVNVATASNVICIGTGGRDVNNSCFIGHIRGVTTANADAVPVLIDSQGQLGTASSSRRFKKEIQPMDKASEAILALRPLTFHYKNDSTNTPQFGLIAEDVAHVNRDLVVRDADGEIYTVRYDAVNAMLLNEFLKEHRKVEKLKSTAAKQEATITDLQSTVAKQEAIMAQQQKGMEAVTARLDEQGSQLQKVSAQIELNKPAPRTVLNNQ
;
A
#
# COMPACT_ATOMS: atom_id res chain seq x y z
N MET A 1 -28.87 -21.23 -47.44
CA MET A 1 -30.25 -21.20 -46.90
C MET A 1 -30.33 -20.09 -45.85
N THR A 2 -30.88 -18.96 -46.20
CA THR A 2 -31.04 -17.80 -45.27
C THR A 2 -32.39 -17.94 -44.58
N THR A 3 -32.41 -18.53 -43.39
CA THR A 3 -33.63 -18.63 -42.62
C THR A 3 -33.95 -17.26 -41.99
N ARG A 4 -34.88 -16.55 -42.59
CA ARG A 4 -35.44 -15.30 -42.05
C ARG A 4 -36.68 -15.62 -41.19
N LEU A 5 -36.50 -16.33 -40.07
CA LEU A 5 -37.59 -16.54 -39.13
C LEU A 5 -37.21 -15.88 -37.80
N TRP A 6 -37.66 -14.67 -37.61
CA TRP A 6 -37.24 -13.80 -36.50
C TRP A 6 -38.00 -14.07 -35.19
N VAL A 7 -39.12 -14.81 -35.20
CA VAL A 7 -40.06 -14.86 -34.06
C VAL A 7 -40.80 -16.21 -33.98
N LEU A 8 -40.18 -17.36 -34.24
CA LEU A 8 -40.86 -18.63 -34.02
C LEU A 8 -40.88 -18.95 -32.52
N PHE A 9 -42.08 -19.03 -31.91
CA PHE A 9 -42.30 -19.29 -30.48
C PHE A 9 -41.63 -18.29 -29.50
N ALA A 10 -41.30 -17.06 -29.90
CA ALA A 10 -40.84 -16.04 -28.99
C ALA A 10 -41.99 -15.63 -28.05
N LEU A 11 -41.72 -15.56 -26.72
CA LEU A 11 -42.72 -15.27 -25.66
C LEU A 11 -43.98 -16.15 -25.74
N PHE A 12 -43.87 -17.40 -26.19
CA PHE A 12 -44.97 -18.34 -26.35
C PHE A 12 -45.65 -18.60 -25.07
N ASN A 13 -46.56 -18.45 -24.50
CA ASN A 13 -47.21 -18.57 -23.19
C ASN A 13 -46.94 -17.38 -22.23
N ASN A 14 -46.43 -16.28 -22.70
CA ASN A 14 -46.22 -15.12 -21.82
C ASN A 14 -47.56 -14.36 -21.62
N THR A 15 -47.91 -14.07 -20.36
CA THR A 15 -49.05 -13.29 -19.95
C THR A 15 -48.67 -11.95 -19.34
N GLY A 16 -47.35 -11.71 -19.14
CA GLY A 16 -46.81 -10.44 -18.63
C GLY A 16 -46.86 -9.33 -19.67
N ALA A 17 -46.68 -8.09 -19.23
CA ALA A 17 -46.72 -6.89 -20.06
C ALA A 17 -45.33 -6.36 -20.42
N ASN A 18 -45.21 -5.64 -21.54
CA ASN A 18 -44.02 -4.91 -21.98
C ASN A 18 -42.79 -5.83 -22.18
N ASN A 19 -42.97 -7.07 -22.63
CA ASN A 19 -41.89 -7.98 -22.90
C ASN A 19 -41.44 -7.91 -24.37
N ALA A 20 -40.16 -8.05 -24.63
CA ALA A 20 -39.58 -8.11 -25.96
C ALA A 20 -38.67 -9.34 -26.11
N ALA A 21 -38.77 -10.05 -27.24
CA ALA A 21 -37.93 -11.20 -27.49
C ALA A 21 -37.49 -11.29 -28.95
N PHE A 22 -36.21 -11.59 -29.17
CA PHE A 22 -35.58 -11.71 -30.47
C PHE A 22 -34.87 -13.05 -30.63
N GLY A 23 -35.28 -13.83 -31.59
CA GLY A 23 -34.75 -15.16 -31.88
C GLY A 23 -35.76 -16.29 -31.63
N ALA A 24 -35.53 -17.47 -32.22
CA ALA A 24 -36.36 -18.63 -32.02
C ALA A 24 -36.39 -19.08 -30.54
N ALA A 25 -37.58 -19.31 -29.96
CA ALA A 25 -37.79 -19.61 -28.57
C ALA A 25 -37.23 -18.61 -27.55
N ALA A 26 -36.93 -17.37 -27.97
CA ALA A 26 -36.53 -16.33 -27.04
C ALA A 26 -37.67 -16.00 -26.09
N GLY A 27 -37.37 -15.91 -24.79
CA GLY A 27 -38.37 -15.63 -23.75
C GLY A 27 -39.33 -16.76 -23.46
N VAL A 28 -39.10 -18.00 -23.96
CA VAL A 28 -40.00 -19.13 -23.74
C VAL A 28 -40.19 -19.50 -22.26
N ASN A 29 -39.23 -19.15 -21.40
CA ASN A 29 -39.30 -19.35 -19.94
C ASN A 29 -39.89 -18.14 -19.20
N VAL A 30 -40.33 -17.11 -19.89
CA VAL A 30 -40.97 -15.91 -19.32
C VAL A 30 -42.46 -16.12 -19.39
N ALA A 31 -43.12 -16.48 -18.28
CA ALA A 31 -44.52 -16.80 -18.21
C ALA A 31 -45.39 -15.64 -17.76
N THR A 32 -45.07 -15.05 -16.61
CA THR A 32 -45.89 -14.00 -15.97
C THR A 32 -45.15 -12.69 -15.76
N ALA A 33 -43.82 -12.71 -15.86
CA ALA A 33 -43.00 -11.53 -15.64
C ALA A 33 -43.23 -10.43 -16.70
N SER A 34 -43.08 -9.20 -16.28
CA SER A 34 -43.22 -7.99 -17.10
C SER A 34 -41.92 -7.24 -17.23
N ASN A 35 -41.79 -6.41 -18.28
CA ASN A 35 -40.59 -5.63 -18.62
C ASN A 35 -39.37 -6.51 -18.79
N VAL A 36 -39.49 -7.62 -19.52
CA VAL A 36 -38.38 -8.57 -19.78
C VAL A 36 -37.94 -8.47 -21.23
N ILE A 37 -36.64 -8.39 -21.43
CA ILE A 37 -36.02 -8.43 -22.77
C ILE A 37 -35.22 -9.72 -22.88
N CYS A 38 -35.48 -10.53 -23.93
CA CYS A 38 -34.76 -11.76 -24.23
C CYS A 38 -34.19 -11.72 -25.65
N ILE A 39 -32.89 -11.88 -25.78
CA ILE A 39 -32.20 -11.94 -27.08
C ILE A 39 -31.45 -13.27 -27.20
N GLY A 40 -31.91 -14.15 -28.07
CA GLY A 40 -31.28 -15.44 -28.34
C GLY A 40 -31.21 -16.41 -27.11
N THR A 41 -32.13 -16.26 -26.15
CA THR A 41 -32.19 -17.08 -24.93
C THR A 41 -33.62 -17.22 -24.44
N GLY A 42 -33.95 -18.35 -23.81
CA GLY A 42 -35.25 -18.56 -23.18
C GLY A 42 -35.58 -17.63 -22.02
N GLY A 43 -34.60 -16.94 -21.45
CA GLY A 43 -34.79 -16.05 -20.32
C GLY A 43 -35.17 -16.75 -19.02
N ARG A 44 -35.67 -15.96 -18.07
CA ARG A 44 -36.26 -16.40 -16.78
C ARG A 44 -37.48 -15.54 -16.44
N ASP A 45 -38.39 -16.07 -15.68
CA ASP A 45 -39.62 -15.36 -15.24
C ASP A 45 -39.32 -14.41 -14.07
N VAL A 46 -38.61 -13.31 -14.38
CA VAL A 46 -38.19 -12.28 -13.43
C VAL A 46 -38.46 -10.91 -14.01
N ASN A 47 -39.27 -10.08 -13.33
CA ASN A 47 -39.60 -8.74 -13.76
C ASN A 47 -38.36 -7.83 -13.92
N ASN A 48 -38.45 -6.83 -14.82
CA ASN A 48 -37.47 -5.77 -15.01
C ASN A 48 -36.05 -6.34 -15.33
N SER A 49 -35.96 -7.28 -16.24
CA SER A 49 -34.70 -8.00 -16.54
C SER A 49 -34.39 -8.04 -18.04
N CYS A 50 -33.11 -8.13 -18.35
CA CYS A 50 -32.61 -8.31 -19.71
C CYS A 50 -31.68 -9.53 -19.77
N PHE A 51 -32.01 -10.47 -20.67
CA PHE A 51 -31.24 -11.68 -20.89
C PHE A 51 -30.72 -11.71 -22.33
N ILE A 52 -29.40 -11.82 -22.49
CA ILE A 52 -28.76 -11.96 -23.80
C ILE A 52 -28.00 -13.29 -23.80
N GLY A 53 -28.36 -14.17 -24.73
CA GLY A 53 -27.71 -15.48 -24.89
C GLY A 53 -26.28 -15.38 -25.42
N HIS A 54 -25.50 -16.45 -25.24
CA HIS A 54 -24.16 -16.60 -25.81
C HIS A 54 -23.14 -15.52 -25.43
N ILE A 55 -23.30 -14.89 -24.24
CA ILE A 55 -22.31 -13.97 -23.65
C ILE A 55 -21.50 -14.67 -22.56
N ARG A 56 -22.19 -15.22 -21.54
CA ARG A 56 -21.52 -15.91 -20.44
C ARG A 56 -20.91 -17.24 -20.93
N GLY A 57 -19.63 -17.45 -20.58
CA GLY A 57 -18.88 -18.64 -20.97
C GLY A 57 -18.33 -18.62 -22.40
N VAL A 58 -18.45 -17.51 -23.10
CA VAL A 58 -17.84 -17.30 -24.43
C VAL A 58 -16.66 -16.34 -24.29
N THR A 59 -15.47 -16.78 -24.67
CA THR A 59 -14.29 -15.93 -24.75
C THR A 59 -14.28 -15.16 -26.06
N THR A 60 -13.93 -13.86 -26.00
CA THR A 60 -13.78 -13.02 -27.21
C THR A 60 -12.67 -13.57 -28.10
N ALA A 61 -12.86 -13.53 -29.42
CA ALA A 61 -11.91 -14.07 -30.38
C ALA A 61 -10.61 -13.25 -30.48
N ASN A 62 -10.68 -11.95 -30.19
CA ASN A 62 -9.54 -11.03 -30.25
C ASN A 62 -9.10 -10.63 -28.84
N ALA A 63 -7.80 -10.33 -28.69
CA ALA A 63 -7.18 -9.94 -27.42
C ALA A 63 -7.38 -8.46 -27.06
N ASP A 64 -8.11 -7.71 -27.86
CA ASP A 64 -8.37 -6.27 -27.74
C ASP A 64 -9.73 -5.93 -27.08
N ALA A 65 -10.34 -6.91 -26.41
CA ALA A 65 -11.61 -6.71 -25.73
C ALA A 65 -11.55 -5.64 -24.65
N VAL A 66 -12.62 -4.83 -24.55
CA VAL A 66 -12.80 -3.80 -23.53
C VAL A 66 -14.05 -4.08 -22.69
N PRO A 67 -14.09 -3.67 -21.40
CA PRO A 67 -15.28 -3.78 -20.59
C PRO A 67 -16.45 -2.96 -21.18
N VAL A 68 -17.65 -3.55 -21.13
CA VAL A 68 -18.89 -2.83 -21.46
C VAL A 68 -19.44 -2.20 -20.18
N LEU A 69 -19.79 -0.92 -20.28
CA LEU A 69 -20.38 -0.15 -19.20
C LEU A 69 -21.82 0.22 -19.58
N ILE A 70 -22.63 0.49 -18.56
CA ILE A 70 -23.96 1.02 -18.71
C ILE A 70 -24.05 2.38 -17.99
N ASP A 71 -24.62 3.40 -18.65
CA ASP A 71 -24.82 4.71 -18.04
C ASP A 71 -26.21 4.81 -17.33
N SER A 72 -26.46 5.97 -16.71
CA SER A 72 -27.71 6.23 -15.98
C SER A 72 -28.97 6.24 -16.84
N GLN A 73 -28.83 6.29 -18.17
CA GLN A 73 -29.95 6.21 -19.13
C GLN A 73 -30.11 4.79 -19.72
N GLY A 74 -29.31 3.83 -19.29
CA GLY A 74 -29.34 2.45 -19.78
C GLY A 74 -28.59 2.25 -21.09
N GLN A 75 -27.79 3.23 -21.57
CA GLN A 75 -26.98 3.06 -22.76
C GLN A 75 -25.75 2.19 -22.48
N LEU A 76 -25.56 1.14 -23.27
CA LEU A 76 -24.36 0.34 -23.26
C LEU A 76 -23.24 1.01 -24.08
N GLY A 77 -22.03 1.03 -23.53
CA GLY A 77 -20.88 1.63 -24.17
C GLY A 77 -19.56 1.17 -23.53
N THR A 78 -18.46 1.78 -23.95
CA THR A 78 -17.12 1.51 -23.40
C THR A 78 -16.48 2.81 -22.92
N ALA A 79 -15.70 2.77 -21.84
CA ALA A 79 -14.91 3.91 -21.40
C ALA A 79 -13.61 4.03 -22.20
N SER A 80 -13.25 5.26 -22.58
CA SER A 80 -11.95 5.57 -23.20
C SER A 80 -11.01 6.23 -22.20
N SER A 81 -9.73 5.83 -22.21
CA SER A 81 -8.68 6.45 -21.42
C SER A 81 -7.72 7.34 -22.25
N SER A 82 -7.94 7.47 -23.55
CA SER A 82 -7.08 8.28 -24.41
C SER A 82 -7.11 9.77 -24.03
N ARG A 83 -5.94 10.41 -24.06
CA ARG A 83 -5.77 11.85 -23.81
C ARG A 83 -6.71 12.72 -24.66
N ARG A 84 -7.02 12.31 -25.89
CA ARG A 84 -7.91 13.06 -26.82
C ARG A 84 -9.34 13.27 -26.28
N PHE A 85 -9.75 12.46 -25.29
CA PHE A 85 -11.07 12.57 -24.67
C PHE A 85 -11.03 13.21 -23.26
N LYS A 86 -9.86 13.70 -22.82
CA LYS A 86 -9.65 14.25 -21.49
C LYS A 86 -9.22 15.70 -21.57
N LYS A 87 -9.64 16.52 -20.63
CA LYS A 87 -9.23 17.91 -20.43
C LYS A 87 -8.69 18.10 -19.02
N GLU A 88 -8.00 19.21 -18.80
CA GLU A 88 -7.52 19.61 -17.45
C GLU A 88 -6.72 18.51 -16.74
N ILE A 89 -5.81 17.88 -17.50
CA ILE A 89 -5.02 16.74 -17.02
C ILE A 89 -3.93 17.25 -16.10
N GLN A 90 -4.02 16.86 -14.82
CA GLN A 90 -3.07 17.24 -13.77
C GLN A 90 -2.60 16.02 -12.98
N PRO A 91 -1.44 16.08 -12.29
CA PRO A 91 -1.05 15.09 -11.31
C PRO A 91 -2.10 14.95 -10.21
N MET A 92 -2.27 13.73 -9.70
CA MET A 92 -3.27 13.45 -8.67
C MET A 92 -2.86 13.97 -7.28
N ASP A 93 -1.56 14.06 -7.00
CA ASP A 93 -0.96 14.57 -5.76
C ASP A 93 -1.69 14.08 -4.48
N LYS A 94 -2.23 15.01 -3.68
CA LYS A 94 -2.92 14.70 -2.43
C LYS A 94 -4.35 14.17 -2.63
N ALA A 95 -4.93 14.30 -3.80
CA ALA A 95 -6.33 13.86 -4.02
C ALA A 95 -6.52 12.36 -3.75
N SER A 96 -5.47 11.55 -3.96
CA SER A 96 -5.52 10.11 -3.67
C SER A 96 -5.47 9.75 -2.18
N GLU A 97 -5.08 10.66 -1.30
CA GLU A 97 -5.01 10.37 0.15
C GLU A 97 -6.38 10.01 0.75
N ALA A 98 -7.47 10.41 0.09
CA ALA A 98 -8.82 10.03 0.47
C ALA A 98 -9.01 8.50 0.60
N ILE A 99 -8.31 7.69 -0.21
CA ILE A 99 -8.46 6.22 -0.13
C ILE A 99 -7.97 5.63 1.19
N LEU A 100 -7.08 6.31 1.92
CA LEU A 100 -6.55 5.86 3.20
C LEU A 100 -7.62 5.86 4.30
N ALA A 101 -8.72 6.59 4.09
CA ALA A 101 -9.88 6.60 4.98
C ALA A 101 -10.97 5.58 4.58
N LEU A 102 -10.82 4.89 3.45
CA LEU A 102 -11.78 3.87 3.02
C LEU A 102 -11.63 2.59 3.86
N ARG A 103 -12.74 1.89 4.06
CA ARG A 103 -12.81 0.68 4.87
C ARG A 103 -13.23 -0.52 4.02
N PRO A 104 -12.31 -1.38 3.59
CA PRO A 104 -12.65 -2.63 2.94
C PRO A 104 -13.41 -3.55 3.91
N LEU A 105 -14.46 -4.19 3.41
CA LEU A 105 -15.36 -5.03 4.19
C LEU A 105 -15.65 -6.35 3.47
N THR A 106 -16.12 -7.33 4.22
CA THR A 106 -16.73 -8.54 3.69
C THR A 106 -18.24 -8.48 3.92
N PHE A 107 -19.02 -8.96 2.95
CA PHE A 107 -20.48 -8.93 3.02
C PHE A 107 -21.10 -10.04 2.17
N HIS A 108 -22.41 -10.22 2.26
CA HIS A 108 -23.19 -11.07 1.39
C HIS A 108 -24.33 -10.25 0.77
N TYR A 109 -24.68 -10.52 -0.48
CA TYR A 109 -25.84 -9.90 -1.10
C TYR A 109 -27.12 -10.49 -0.54
N LYS A 110 -28.10 -9.64 -0.22
CA LYS A 110 -29.41 -10.05 0.35
C LYS A 110 -30.18 -11.03 -0.56
N ASN A 111 -29.97 -10.94 -1.86
CA ASN A 111 -30.61 -11.78 -2.89
C ASN A 111 -29.77 -12.98 -3.34
N ASP A 112 -28.61 -13.20 -2.72
CA ASP A 112 -27.77 -14.37 -3.01
C ASP A 112 -28.15 -15.57 -2.13
N SER A 113 -28.87 -16.53 -2.69
CA SER A 113 -29.27 -17.76 -2.00
C SER A 113 -28.09 -18.71 -1.69
N THR A 114 -26.95 -18.52 -2.33
CA THR A 114 -25.75 -19.32 -2.09
C THR A 114 -24.88 -18.78 -0.96
N ASN A 115 -25.21 -17.61 -0.46
CA ASN A 115 -24.48 -16.92 0.62
C ASN A 115 -22.98 -16.78 0.32
N THR A 116 -22.65 -16.44 -0.91
CA THR A 116 -21.25 -16.30 -1.37
C THR A 116 -20.60 -15.06 -0.74
N PRO A 117 -19.48 -15.20 -0.01
CA PRO A 117 -18.77 -14.07 0.56
C PRO A 117 -18.29 -13.09 -0.53
N GLN A 118 -18.51 -11.82 -0.29
CA GLN A 118 -18.09 -10.72 -1.15
C GLN A 118 -17.08 -9.83 -0.41
N PHE A 119 -16.25 -9.15 -1.17
CA PHE A 119 -15.22 -8.22 -0.69
C PHE A 119 -15.38 -6.90 -1.41
N GLY A 120 -15.43 -5.80 -0.67
CA GLY A 120 -15.61 -4.51 -1.31
C GLY A 120 -15.77 -3.38 -0.30
N LEU A 121 -16.38 -2.31 -0.79
CA LEU A 121 -16.64 -1.08 -0.04
C LEU A 121 -18.15 -0.86 0.01
N ILE A 122 -18.62 -0.20 1.07
CA ILE A 122 -20.00 0.29 1.16
C ILE A 122 -20.05 1.68 0.54
N ALA A 123 -20.91 1.86 -0.45
CA ALA A 123 -20.93 3.09 -1.26
C ALA A 123 -21.27 4.33 -0.43
N GLU A 124 -22.13 4.21 0.58
CA GLU A 124 -22.48 5.28 1.53
C GLU A 124 -21.26 5.71 2.36
N ASP A 125 -20.48 4.76 2.87
CA ASP A 125 -19.23 5.05 3.61
C ASP A 125 -18.22 5.77 2.71
N VAL A 126 -18.09 5.32 1.47
CA VAL A 126 -17.21 5.96 0.47
C VAL A 126 -17.67 7.39 0.17
N ALA A 127 -18.98 7.62 0.04
CA ALA A 127 -19.53 8.96 -0.22
C ALA A 127 -19.28 9.95 0.93
N HIS A 128 -19.20 9.48 2.18
CA HIS A 128 -18.81 10.30 3.33
C HIS A 128 -17.33 10.74 3.24
N VAL A 129 -16.45 9.90 2.69
CA VAL A 129 -15.04 10.23 2.50
C VAL A 129 -14.84 11.12 1.27
N ASN A 130 -15.40 10.72 0.13
CA ASN A 130 -15.30 11.47 -1.12
C ASN A 130 -16.49 11.15 -2.04
N ARG A 131 -17.34 12.16 -2.29
CA ARG A 131 -18.54 12.05 -3.11
C ARG A 131 -18.28 11.73 -4.59
N ASP A 132 -17.08 12.05 -5.08
CA ASP A 132 -16.71 11.81 -6.47
C ASP A 132 -16.35 10.34 -6.74
N LEU A 133 -16.24 9.52 -5.69
CA LEU A 133 -15.94 8.09 -5.80
C LEU A 133 -17.18 7.19 -5.84
N VAL A 134 -18.36 7.77 -5.91
CA VAL A 134 -19.61 7.01 -6.03
C VAL A 134 -20.39 7.38 -7.29
N VAL A 135 -21.22 6.46 -7.73
CA VAL A 135 -22.23 6.67 -8.75
C VAL A 135 -23.59 6.68 -8.06
N ARG A 136 -24.49 7.56 -8.51
CA ARG A 136 -25.87 7.60 -8.07
C ARG A 136 -26.78 7.00 -9.14
N ASP A 137 -27.92 6.47 -8.72
CA ASP A 137 -28.95 5.98 -9.61
C ASP A 137 -29.81 7.14 -10.20
N ALA A 138 -30.88 6.80 -10.90
CA ALA A 138 -31.77 7.75 -11.54
C ALA A 138 -32.57 8.62 -10.52
N ASP A 139 -32.77 8.12 -9.30
CA ASP A 139 -33.47 8.81 -8.22
C ASP A 139 -32.53 9.68 -7.37
N GLY A 140 -31.21 9.65 -7.69
CA GLY A 140 -30.17 10.39 -6.98
C GLY A 140 -29.62 9.68 -5.74
N GLU A 141 -30.09 8.46 -5.45
CA GLU A 141 -29.59 7.66 -4.34
C GLU A 141 -28.22 7.07 -4.65
N ILE A 142 -27.41 6.84 -3.61
CA ILE A 142 -26.08 6.24 -3.76
C ILE A 142 -26.24 4.79 -4.22
N TYR A 143 -25.63 4.44 -5.33
CA TYR A 143 -25.79 3.13 -5.97
C TYR A 143 -24.54 2.25 -5.92
N THR A 144 -23.39 2.76 -6.33
CA THR A 144 -22.16 1.96 -6.39
C THR A 144 -20.89 2.81 -6.27
N VAL A 145 -19.76 2.14 -6.05
CA VAL A 145 -18.43 2.74 -5.96
C VAL A 145 -17.78 2.76 -7.34
N ARG A 146 -17.07 3.85 -7.66
CA ARG A 146 -16.22 3.97 -8.85
C ARG A 146 -14.88 3.27 -8.62
N TYR A 147 -14.86 1.95 -8.64
CA TYR A 147 -13.67 1.15 -8.35
C TYR A 147 -12.50 1.43 -9.30
N ASP A 148 -12.75 1.81 -10.55
CA ASP A 148 -11.74 2.25 -11.50
C ASP A 148 -11.00 3.51 -11.02
N ALA A 149 -11.73 4.47 -10.44
CA ALA A 149 -11.14 5.66 -9.83
C ALA A 149 -10.34 5.30 -8.56
N VAL A 150 -10.88 4.44 -7.71
CA VAL A 150 -10.17 3.93 -6.51
C VAL A 150 -8.87 3.22 -6.92
N ASN A 151 -8.88 2.41 -7.96
CA ASN A 151 -7.68 1.72 -8.45
C ASN A 151 -6.59 2.72 -8.92
N ALA A 152 -6.98 3.79 -9.61
CA ALA A 152 -6.03 4.83 -10.04
C ALA A 152 -5.42 5.57 -8.83
N MET A 153 -6.24 5.88 -7.82
CA MET A 153 -5.77 6.48 -6.57
C MET A 153 -4.84 5.56 -5.78
N LEU A 154 -5.18 4.26 -5.71
CA LEU A 154 -4.35 3.25 -5.07
C LEU A 154 -2.97 3.16 -5.72
N LEU A 155 -2.91 3.20 -7.06
CA LEU A 155 -1.64 3.24 -7.78
C LEU A 155 -0.81 4.47 -7.39
N ASN A 156 -1.43 5.65 -7.26
CA ASN A 156 -0.71 6.86 -6.86
C ASN A 156 -0.14 6.75 -5.44
N GLU A 157 -0.90 6.25 -4.47
CA GLU A 157 -0.41 6.02 -3.10
C GLU A 157 0.68 4.96 -3.06
N PHE A 158 0.52 3.85 -3.79
CA PHE A 158 1.57 2.83 -3.92
C PHE A 158 2.89 3.42 -4.43
N LEU A 159 2.84 4.28 -5.46
CA LEU A 159 4.03 4.94 -6.00
C LEU A 159 4.65 5.94 -5.00
N LYS A 160 3.84 6.61 -4.18
CA LYS A 160 4.34 7.46 -3.08
C LYS A 160 5.07 6.62 -2.02
N GLU A 161 4.46 5.53 -1.57
CA GLU A 161 5.07 4.63 -0.59
C GLU A 161 6.33 3.96 -1.14
N HIS A 162 6.34 3.54 -2.40
CA HIS A 162 7.53 3.00 -3.04
C HIS A 162 8.71 3.99 -2.98
N ARG A 163 8.46 5.27 -3.32
CA ARG A 163 9.50 6.31 -3.23
C ARG A 163 10.00 6.53 -1.79
N LYS A 164 9.12 6.46 -0.79
CA LYS A 164 9.51 6.54 0.63
C LYS A 164 10.41 5.35 1.03
N VAL A 165 10.04 4.14 0.63
CA VAL A 165 10.82 2.92 0.90
C VAL A 165 12.21 3.01 0.29
N GLU A 166 12.35 3.46 -0.96
CA GLU A 166 13.65 3.63 -1.60
C GLU A 166 14.51 4.68 -0.88
N LYS A 167 13.91 5.79 -0.45
CA LYS A 167 14.61 6.79 0.36
C LYS A 167 15.07 6.22 1.72
N LEU A 168 14.22 5.44 2.39
CA LEU A 168 14.56 4.81 3.65
C LEU A 168 15.71 3.81 3.50
N LYS A 169 15.71 2.99 2.45
CA LYS A 169 16.82 2.06 2.13
C LYS A 169 18.14 2.82 1.95
N SER A 170 18.12 3.91 1.17
CA SER A 170 19.31 4.74 0.98
C SER A 170 19.82 5.36 2.29
N THR A 171 18.89 5.81 3.15
CA THR A 171 19.24 6.36 4.47
C THR A 171 19.83 5.28 5.38
N ALA A 172 19.23 4.09 5.42
CA ALA A 172 19.74 2.96 6.20
C ALA A 172 21.16 2.57 5.78
N ALA A 173 21.43 2.47 4.47
CA ALA A 173 22.76 2.16 3.96
C ALA A 173 23.83 3.22 4.38
N LYS A 174 23.46 4.50 4.38
CA LYS A 174 24.36 5.57 4.87
C LYS A 174 24.60 5.46 6.38
N GLN A 175 23.58 5.15 7.16
CA GLN A 175 23.72 4.95 8.60
C GLN A 175 24.61 3.76 8.92
N GLU A 176 24.50 2.65 8.19
CA GLU A 176 25.32 1.46 8.36
C GLU A 176 26.81 1.75 8.05
N ALA A 177 27.09 2.50 6.98
CA ALA A 177 28.45 2.97 6.68
C ALA A 177 29.00 3.85 7.82
N THR A 178 28.21 4.79 8.34
CA THR A 178 28.60 5.65 9.46
C THR A 178 28.88 4.83 10.74
N ILE A 179 28.05 3.83 11.04
CA ILE A 179 28.26 2.92 12.18
C ILE A 179 29.60 2.18 12.03
N THR A 180 29.88 1.67 10.84
CA THR A 180 31.15 0.97 10.56
C THR A 180 32.37 1.90 10.78
N ASP A 181 32.31 3.14 10.31
CA ASP A 181 33.38 4.13 10.52
C ASP A 181 33.56 4.49 12.00
N LEU A 182 32.44 4.64 12.74
CA LEU A 182 32.48 4.90 14.18
C LEU A 182 33.10 3.72 14.94
N GLN A 183 32.72 2.49 14.61
CA GLN A 183 33.31 1.28 15.22
C GLN A 183 34.83 1.22 14.97
N SER A 184 35.28 1.52 13.76
CA SER A 184 36.71 1.60 13.44
C SER A 184 37.42 2.69 14.26
N THR A 185 36.76 3.85 14.44
CA THR A 185 37.31 4.95 15.22
C THR A 185 37.40 4.59 16.70
N VAL A 186 36.37 3.97 17.27
CA VAL A 186 36.37 3.48 18.66
C VAL A 186 37.51 2.48 18.88
N ALA A 187 37.68 1.51 18.01
CA ALA A 187 38.77 0.53 18.11
C ALA A 187 40.16 1.20 18.08
N LYS A 188 40.36 2.24 17.27
CA LYS A 188 41.59 3.03 17.26
C LYS A 188 41.81 3.79 18.57
N GLN A 189 40.76 4.39 19.12
CA GLN A 189 40.83 5.10 20.41
C GLN A 189 41.15 4.15 21.56
N GLU A 190 40.56 2.97 21.59
CA GLU A 190 40.86 1.93 22.60
C GLU A 190 42.34 1.50 22.52
N ALA A 191 42.89 1.31 21.32
CA ALA A 191 44.30 0.99 21.16
C ALA A 191 45.23 2.11 21.65
N ILE A 192 44.88 3.38 21.39
CA ILE A 192 45.63 4.55 21.89
C ILE A 192 45.55 4.61 23.41
N MET A 193 44.39 4.43 24.01
CA MET A 193 44.24 4.41 25.46
C MET A 193 45.07 3.31 26.13
N ALA A 194 45.07 2.12 25.54
CA ALA A 194 45.88 1.02 26.05
C ALA A 194 47.39 1.34 25.98
N GLN A 195 47.85 2.02 24.93
CA GLN A 195 49.24 2.45 24.81
C GLN A 195 49.56 3.57 25.81
N GLN A 196 48.68 4.53 26.03
CA GLN A 196 48.85 5.57 27.05
C GLN A 196 48.92 4.98 28.49
N GLN A 197 48.08 4.01 28.76
CA GLN A 197 48.08 3.32 30.05
C GLN A 197 49.42 2.64 30.32
N LYS A 198 49.98 1.90 29.36
CA LYS A 198 51.31 1.32 29.47
C LYS A 198 52.41 2.36 29.66
N GLY A 199 52.29 3.52 28.95
CA GLY A 199 53.20 4.64 29.13
C GLY A 199 53.15 5.22 30.55
N MET A 200 51.97 5.41 31.07
CA MET A 200 51.75 5.88 32.48
C MET A 200 52.34 4.92 33.50
N GLU A 201 52.13 3.60 33.34
CA GLU A 201 52.73 2.56 34.19
C GLU A 201 54.25 2.62 34.21
N ALA A 202 54.86 2.78 33.00
CA ALA A 202 56.33 2.91 32.88
C ALA A 202 56.88 4.17 33.56
N VAL A 203 56.16 5.32 33.41
CA VAL A 203 56.51 6.59 34.09
C VAL A 203 56.38 6.45 35.62
N THR A 204 55.31 5.83 36.12
CA THR A 204 55.12 5.59 37.53
C THR A 204 56.26 4.72 38.12
N ALA A 205 56.59 3.61 37.46
CA ALA A 205 57.69 2.75 37.88
C ALA A 205 59.04 3.51 37.93
N ARG A 206 59.32 4.39 36.97
CA ARG A 206 60.55 5.23 36.99
C ARG A 206 60.55 6.24 38.12
N LEU A 207 59.39 6.84 38.45
CA LEU A 207 59.26 7.77 39.59
C LEU A 207 59.50 7.04 40.93
N ASP A 208 59.00 5.83 41.07
CA ASP A 208 59.20 5.00 42.29
C ASP A 208 60.67 4.62 42.46
N GLU A 209 61.33 4.24 41.35
CA GLU A 209 62.75 3.97 41.36
C GLU A 209 63.61 5.20 41.71
N GLN A 210 63.29 6.36 41.14
CA GLN A 210 63.95 7.62 41.46
C GLN A 210 63.72 8.02 42.93
N GLY A 211 62.51 7.84 43.44
CA GLY A 211 62.14 8.05 44.85
C GLY A 211 63.00 7.17 45.77
N SER A 212 63.16 5.91 45.43
CA SER A 212 64.02 4.96 46.18
C SER A 212 65.50 5.39 46.16
N GLN A 213 66.01 5.84 45.02
CA GLN A 213 67.37 6.32 44.89
C GLN A 213 67.60 7.58 45.72
N LEU A 214 66.69 8.55 45.71
CA LEU A 214 66.74 9.77 46.53
C LEU A 214 66.75 9.45 48.02
N GLN A 215 65.92 8.48 48.48
CA GLN A 215 65.91 8.01 49.87
C GLN A 215 67.29 7.43 50.29
N LYS A 216 67.88 6.59 49.41
CA LYS A 216 69.22 6.06 49.68
C LYS A 216 70.30 7.13 49.75
N VAL A 217 70.28 8.10 48.85
CA VAL A 217 71.21 9.27 48.87
C VAL A 217 70.98 10.12 50.10
N SER A 218 69.76 10.40 50.51
CA SER A 218 69.43 11.15 51.73
C SER A 218 69.95 10.43 52.99
N ALA A 219 69.73 9.11 53.09
CA ALA A 219 70.26 8.32 54.20
C ALA A 219 71.79 8.35 54.24
N GLN A 220 72.47 8.34 53.10
CA GLN A 220 73.92 8.39 53.00
C GLN A 220 74.49 9.76 53.40
N ILE A 221 73.78 10.84 53.06
CA ILE A 221 74.13 12.21 53.52
C ILE A 221 73.95 12.37 55.03
N GLU A 222 72.89 11.79 55.58
CA GLU A 222 72.70 11.80 57.07
C GLU A 222 73.79 11.02 57.78
N LEU A 223 74.22 9.88 57.26
CA LEU A 223 75.34 9.09 57.83
C LEU A 223 76.69 9.81 57.73
N ASN A 224 76.91 10.65 56.78
CA ASN A 224 78.15 11.40 56.54
C ASN A 224 78.14 12.80 57.22
N LYS A 225 77.13 13.18 57.93
CA LYS A 225 77.16 14.41 58.72
C LYS A 225 78.22 14.36 59.83
N PRO A 226 79.20 15.27 59.85
CA PRO A 226 80.22 15.30 60.93
C PRO A 226 79.52 15.55 62.30
N ALA A 227 80.02 14.82 63.33
CA ALA A 227 79.50 15.00 64.72
C ALA A 227 79.57 16.46 65.10
N PRO A 228 78.58 17.04 65.82
CA PRO A 228 78.60 18.41 66.27
C PRO A 228 79.82 18.66 67.18
N ARG A 229 80.74 19.57 66.81
CA ARG A 229 81.84 20.00 67.65
C ARG A 229 81.28 20.85 68.78
N THR A 230 81.32 20.24 69.98
CA THR A 230 81.05 20.96 71.20
C THR A 230 82.27 21.89 71.45
N VAL A 231 82.07 23.17 71.38
CA VAL A 231 83.06 24.17 71.81
C VAL A 231 82.84 24.34 73.33
N LEU A 232 83.73 23.76 74.07
CA LEU A 232 83.82 24.08 75.53
C LEU A 232 84.46 25.45 75.66
N ASN A 233 83.70 26.45 76.07
CA ASN A 233 84.21 27.72 76.59
C ASN A 233 84.65 27.53 78.04
N ASN A 234 85.94 27.52 78.28
CA ASN A 234 86.48 27.66 79.60
C ASN A 234 86.54 29.18 79.94
N GLN A 235 85.86 29.58 81.02
CA GLN A 235 86.35 30.47 82.03
C GLN A 235 86.07 29.93 83.38
#